data_5f6004e0022d4e8d8e5b7d9543904ddd
#
_entry.id   5f6004e0022d4e8d8e5b7d9543904ddd
#
_cell.length_a   1.000
_cell.length_b   1.000
_cell.length_c   1.000
_cell.angle_alpha   90.00
_cell.angle_beta   90.00
_cell.angle_gamma   90.00
#
_symmetry.space_group_name_H-M   'P 1'
#
loop_
_entity.id
_entity.type
_entity.pdbx_description
1 polymer ?
#
loop_
_entity_poly.entity_id
_entity_poly.type
_entity_poly.pdbx_seq_one_letter_code
_entity_poly.pdbx_strand_id
1 'polypeptide(L)'
;MSGLLFDLRQKFLEKAINFYGPYVGAGVKLEKVSKDFRYAKVTMPLTFYNKNYMGTQFGGSLYSMVDPWYMLMLIKNLGKGYIIWDKGATIQFKKPGKGKVHAEFSLTQEVIDEIIANVEMNTKMDKVFKV
;
A
#
# COMPACT_ATOMS: atom_id res chain seq x y z
N MET A 1 27.42 -8.86 -7.92
CA MET A 1 26.74 -8.12 -9.01
C MET A 1 25.22 -8.11 -8.90
N SER A 2 24.61 -9.17 -8.48
CA SER A 2 23.13 -9.23 -8.27
C SER A 2 22.61 -8.28 -7.18
N GLY A 3 23.35 -8.07 -6.09
CA GLY A 3 22.95 -7.22 -4.98
C GLY A 3 22.88 -5.73 -5.33
N LEU A 4 23.86 -5.21 -6.03
CA LEU A 4 23.88 -3.79 -6.41
C LEU A 4 22.77 -3.42 -7.39
N LEU A 5 22.53 -4.26 -8.39
CA LEU A 5 21.41 -4.07 -9.34
C LEU A 5 20.06 -4.18 -8.64
N PHE A 6 19.94 -5.08 -7.69
CA PHE A 6 18.74 -5.22 -6.89
C PHE A 6 18.49 -3.97 -6.04
N ASP A 7 19.51 -3.46 -5.35
CA ASP A 7 19.42 -2.26 -4.53
C ASP A 7 19.09 -1.01 -5.36
N LEU A 8 19.64 -0.91 -6.57
CA LEU A 8 19.31 0.19 -7.49
C LEU A 8 17.84 0.12 -7.96
N ARG A 9 17.34 -1.07 -8.29
CA ARG A 9 15.93 -1.28 -8.65
C ARG A 9 15.00 -0.95 -7.50
N GLN A 10 15.37 -1.35 -6.28
CA GLN A 10 14.60 -1.05 -5.07
C GLN A 10 14.49 0.46 -4.87
N LYS A 11 15.61 1.18 -4.91
CA LYS A 11 15.64 2.64 -4.79
C LYS A 11 14.85 3.35 -5.89
N PHE A 12 14.89 2.81 -7.11
CA PHE A 12 14.10 3.33 -8.20
C PHE A 12 12.60 3.16 -7.94
N LEU A 13 12.17 2.00 -7.49
CA LEU A 13 10.78 1.73 -7.13
C LEU A 13 10.30 2.64 -5.99
N GLU A 14 11.11 2.81 -4.96
CA GLU A 14 10.79 3.73 -3.86
C GLU A 14 10.60 5.17 -4.35
N LYS A 15 11.46 5.64 -5.23
CA LYS A 15 11.31 6.95 -5.86
C LYS A 15 10.06 7.02 -6.74
N ALA A 16 9.80 6.00 -7.56
CA ALA A 16 8.63 5.95 -8.42
C ALA A 16 7.33 6.01 -7.62
N ILE A 17 7.27 5.31 -6.48
CA ILE A 17 6.12 5.37 -5.57
C ILE A 17 5.92 6.79 -5.01
N ASN A 18 6.99 7.48 -4.63
CA ASN A 18 6.91 8.85 -4.13
C ASN A 18 6.53 9.87 -5.20
N PHE A 19 6.72 9.56 -6.48
CA PHE A 19 6.30 10.38 -7.61
C PHE A 19 4.97 9.93 -8.23
N TYR A 20 4.35 8.90 -7.68
CA TYR A 20 3.03 8.46 -8.10
C TYR A 20 2.01 9.59 -7.93
N GLY A 21 1.29 9.95 -8.99
CA GLY A 21 0.43 11.12 -9.03
C GLY A 21 -0.55 11.26 -7.86
N PRO A 22 -1.35 10.24 -7.53
CA PRO A 22 -2.24 10.28 -6.37
C PRO A 22 -1.50 10.53 -5.04
N TYR A 23 -0.29 10.02 -4.88
CA TYR A 23 0.52 10.25 -3.69
C TYR A 23 1.08 11.67 -3.62
N VAL A 24 1.56 12.18 -4.72
CA VAL A 24 2.02 13.58 -4.81
C VAL A 24 0.87 14.54 -4.47
N GLY A 25 -0.31 14.32 -5.05
CA GLY A 25 -1.48 15.15 -4.82
C GLY A 25 -2.01 15.10 -3.39
N ALA A 26 -1.98 13.92 -2.75
CA ALA A 26 -2.42 13.75 -1.36
C ALA A 26 -1.33 14.11 -0.33
N GLY A 27 -0.06 14.17 -0.75
CA GLY A 27 1.06 14.37 0.15
C GLY A 27 1.52 13.10 0.87
N VAL A 28 1.20 11.94 0.33
CA VAL A 28 1.64 10.64 0.87
C VAL A 28 3.10 10.39 0.52
N LYS A 29 3.86 9.89 1.47
CA LYS A 29 5.26 9.55 1.30
C LYS A 29 5.53 8.13 1.78
N LEU A 30 6.30 7.39 0.99
CA LEU A 30 6.82 6.10 1.41
C LEU A 30 7.93 6.32 2.44
N GLU A 31 7.74 5.78 3.65
CA GLU A 31 8.73 5.82 4.70
C GLU A 31 9.64 4.59 4.66
N LYS A 32 9.06 3.42 4.44
CA LYS A 32 9.81 2.16 4.40
C LYS A 32 9.08 1.11 3.57
N VAL A 33 9.83 0.31 2.84
CA VAL A 33 9.34 -0.92 2.21
C VAL A 33 10.43 -1.98 2.34
N SER A 34 10.04 -3.20 2.70
CA SER A 34 10.98 -4.32 2.76
C SER A 34 11.36 -4.81 1.36
N LYS A 35 12.56 -5.42 1.23
CA LYS A 35 13.07 -5.91 -0.06
C LYS A 35 12.15 -6.95 -0.71
N ASP A 36 11.44 -7.74 0.10
CA ASP A 36 10.49 -8.74 -0.35
C ASP A 36 9.07 -8.21 -0.55
N PHE A 37 8.83 -6.90 -0.32
CA PHE A 37 7.51 -6.30 -0.37
C PHE A 37 6.48 -6.96 0.56
N ARG A 38 6.93 -7.44 1.72
CA ARG A 38 6.05 -8.00 2.76
C ARG A 38 5.73 -7.05 3.90
N TYR A 39 6.44 -5.93 3.94
CA TYR A 39 6.18 -4.84 4.87
C TYR A 39 6.30 -3.51 4.16
N ALA A 40 5.40 -2.60 4.43
CA ALA A 40 5.48 -1.22 3.98
C ALA A 40 4.93 -0.28 5.04
N LYS A 41 5.46 0.92 5.07
CA LYS A 41 4.96 2.03 5.90
C LYS A 41 4.93 3.29 5.08
N VAL A 42 3.79 3.95 5.06
CA VAL A 42 3.60 5.24 4.41
C VAL A 42 3.17 6.27 5.43
N THR A 43 3.50 7.53 5.17
CA THR A 43 3.14 8.66 6.02
C THR A 43 2.50 9.76 5.20
N MET A 44 1.65 10.54 5.84
CA MET A 44 1.02 11.70 5.23
C MET A 44 0.99 12.84 6.24
N PRO A 45 1.88 13.84 6.09
CA PRO A 45 1.83 15.02 6.94
C PRO A 45 0.58 15.84 6.64
N LEU A 46 0.10 16.59 7.61
CA LEU A 46 -0.99 17.53 7.41
C LEU A 46 -0.40 18.88 6.97
N THR A 47 -0.79 19.30 5.77
CA THR A 47 -0.28 20.53 5.13
C THR A 47 -1.43 21.44 4.72
N PHE A 48 -1.10 22.68 4.33
CA PHE A 48 -2.10 23.64 3.90
C PHE A 48 -2.87 23.19 2.64
N TYR A 49 -2.25 22.36 1.79
CA TYR A 49 -2.86 21.93 0.52
C TYR A 49 -3.60 20.59 0.59
N ASN A 50 -3.34 19.75 1.62
CA ASN A 50 -3.99 18.43 1.74
C ASN A 50 -5.02 18.32 2.87
N LYS A 51 -5.13 19.36 3.70
CA LYS A 51 -6.15 19.40 4.76
C LYS A 51 -7.55 19.58 4.18
N ASN A 52 -8.55 19.03 4.85
CA ASN A 52 -9.94 19.26 4.52
C ASN A 52 -10.42 20.63 5.03
N TYR A 53 -11.69 20.97 4.77
CA TYR A 53 -12.29 22.23 5.21
C TYR A 53 -12.23 22.44 6.73
N MET A 54 -12.26 21.35 7.50
CA MET A 54 -12.17 21.40 8.97
C MET A 54 -10.73 21.48 9.52
N GLY A 55 -9.73 21.53 8.65
CA GLY A 55 -8.33 21.59 9.03
C GLY A 55 -7.74 20.25 9.49
N THR A 56 -8.37 19.15 9.12
CA THR A 56 -7.90 17.79 9.44
C THR A 56 -7.59 17.01 8.15
N GLN A 57 -7.09 15.79 8.29
CA GLN A 57 -6.80 14.92 7.16
C GLN A 57 -8.06 14.66 6.34
N PHE A 58 -7.96 14.86 5.02
CA PHE A 58 -9.05 14.59 4.08
C PHE A 58 -9.28 13.08 3.94
N GLY A 59 -10.55 12.64 4.06
CA GLY A 59 -10.90 11.22 4.03
C GLY A 59 -10.49 10.51 2.76
N GLY A 60 -10.61 11.16 1.60
CA GLY A 60 -10.15 10.63 0.33
C GLY A 60 -8.64 10.41 0.27
N SER A 61 -7.86 11.28 0.90
CA SER A 61 -6.41 11.13 1.01
C SER A 61 -6.01 9.98 1.95
N LEU A 62 -6.74 9.80 3.05
CA LEU A 62 -6.57 8.65 3.95
C LEU A 62 -6.80 7.32 3.20
N TYR A 63 -7.84 7.26 2.37
CA TYR A 63 -8.05 6.09 1.52
C TYR A 63 -6.94 5.93 0.48
N SER A 64 -6.55 6.99 -0.22
CA SER A 64 -5.49 6.96 -1.24
C SER A 64 -4.16 6.44 -0.71
N MET A 65 -3.81 6.73 0.55
CA MET A 65 -2.55 6.25 1.12
C MET A 65 -2.53 4.75 1.35
N VAL A 66 -3.70 4.13 1.53
CA VAL A 66 -3.85 2.70 1.82
C VAL A 66 -4.10 1.86 0.56
N ASP A 67 -4.82 2.40 -0.39
CA ASP A 67 -5.38 1.70 -1.56
C ASP A 67 -4.38 0.79 -2.32
N PRO A 68 -3.18 1.24 -2.70
CA PRO A 68 -2.35 0.44 -3.60
C PRO A 68 -1.57 -0.70 -2.94
N TRP A 69 -1.45 -0.74 -1.61
CA TRP A 69 -0.38 -1.51 -0.98
C TRP A 69 -0.58 -3.00 -0.99
N TYR A 70 -1.72 -3.52 -0.53
CA TYR A 70 -1.91 -4.98 -0.52
C TYR A 70 -1.93 -5.56 -1.93
N MET A 71 -2.51 -4.86 -2.90
CA MET A 71 -2.45 -5.26 -4.30
C MET A 71 -1.00 -5.32 -4.79
N LEU A 72 -0.21 -4.27 -4.57
CA LEU A 72 1.19 -4.21 -4.98
C LEU A 72 2.04 -5.31 -4.30
N MET A 73 1.83 -5.51 -3.00
CA MET A 73 2.53 -6.54 -2.23
C MET A 73 2.21 -7.95 -2.76
N LEU A 74 0.95 -8.21 -3.08
CA LEU A 74 0.52 -9.49 -3.66
C LEU A 74 1.09 -9.68 -5.06
N ILE A 75 1.08 -8.67 -5.91
CA ILE A 75 1.70 -8.74 -7.24
C ILE A 75 3.17 -9.13 -7.14
N LYS A 76 3.89 -8.52 -6.20
CA LYS A 76 5.32 -8.80 -6.00
C LYS A 76 5.59 -10.19 -5.42
N ASN A 77 4.70 -10.71 -4.59
CA ASN A 77 4.91 -11.98 -3.90
C ASN A 77 4.29 -13.20 -4.63
N LEU A 78 3.23 -13.01 -5.39
CA LEU A 78 2.59 -14.11 -6.14
C LEU A 78 3.16 -14.27 -7.56
N GLY A 79 3.67 -13.21 -8.15
CA GLY A 79 4.30 -13.26 -9.47
C GLY A 79 3.31 -13.23 -10.64
N LYS A 80 3.84 -13.54 -11.84
CA LYS A 80 3.15 -13.30 -13.11
C LYS A 80 1.95 -14.22 -13.41
N GLY A 81 1.81 -15.33 -12.69
CA GLY A 81 0.72 -16.27 -12.91
C GLY A 81 -0.63 -15.86 -12.34
N TYR A 82 -0.69 -14.73 -11.64
CA TYR A 82 -1.87 -14.27 -10.91
C TYR A 82 -2.36 -12.94 -11.43
N ILE A 83 -3.67 -12.80 -11.52
CA ILE A 83 -4.34 -11.52 -11.82
C ILE A 83 -4.89 -10.99 -10.50
N ILE A 84 -4.44 -9.81 -10.11
CA ILE A 84 -4.75 -9.20 -8.82
C ILE A 84 -5.30 -7.80 -9.04
N TRP A 85 -6.47 -7.50 -8.47
CA TRP A 85 -7.05 -6.16 -8.47
C TRP A 85 -7.94 -5.95 -7.24
N ASP A 86 -8.19 -4.69 -6.93
CA ASP A 86 -9.13 -4.31 -5.88
C ASP A 86 -10.56 -4.41 -6.38
N LYS A 87 -11.45 -4.95 -5.54
CA LYS A 87 -12.89 -5.05 -5.83
C LYS A 87 -13.71 -4.05 -5.05
N GLY A 88 -13.24 -3.65 -3.91
CA GLY A 88 -13.95 -2.72 -3.05
C GLY A 88 -13.24 -2.48 -1.74
N ALA A 89 -13.71 -1.50 -1.02
CA ALA A 89 -13.20 -1.15 0.29
C ALA A 89 -14.30 -0.57 1.16
N THR A 90 -14.12 -0.68 2.47
CA THR A 90 -14.91 0.01 3.48
C THR A 90 -13.97 0.77 4.39
N ILE A 91 -14.25 2.05 4.60
CA ILE A 91 -13.46 2.90 5.49
C ILE A 91 -14.37 3.50 6.55
N GLN A 92 -13.91 3.52 7.80
CA GLN A 92 -14.59 4.15 8.93
C GLN A 92 -13.70 5.22 9.53
N PHE A 93 -14.15 6.45 9.52
CA PHE A 93 -13.45 7.58 10.10
C PHE A 93 -13.81 7.72 11.58
N LYS A 94 -13.08 7.04 12.44
CA LYS A 94 -13.36 7.00 13.89
C LYS A 94 -12.96 8.27 14.64
N LYS A 95 -11.92 8.93 14.14
CA LYS A 95 -11.36 10.17 14.72
C LYS A 95 -10.85 11.08 13.62
N PRO A 96 -10.95 12.41 13.80
CA PRO A 96 -10.28 13.35 12.90
C PRO A 96 -8.75 13.17 12.95
N GLY A 97 -8.10 13.11 11.81
CA GLY A 97 -6.64 13.11 11.72
C GLY A 97 -6.10 14.54 11.94
N LYS A 98 -5.57 14.82 13.12
CA LYS A 98 -5.11 16.18 13.51
C LYS A 98 -3.59 16.32 13.42
N GLY A 99 -3.00 15.89 12.34
CA GLY A 99 -1.55 15.97 12.15
C GLY A 99 -1.07 14.88 11.23
N LYS A 100 0.21 14.55 11.33
CA LYS A 100 0.81 13.48 10.53
C LYS A 100 0.18 12.14 10.90
N VAL A 101 -0.25 11.41 9.88
CA VAL A 101 -0.76 10.04 10.01
C VAL A 101 0.16 9.07 9.27
N HIS A 102 0.09 7.81 9.64
CA HIS A 102 0.81 6.75 8.96
C HIS A 102 -0.06 5.51 8.82
N ALA A 103 0.29 4.66 7.87
CA ALA A 103 -0.29 3.33 7.71
C ALA A 103 0.83 2.31 7.52
N GLU A 104 0.64 1.14 8.09
CA GLU A 104 1.55 0.02 8.00
C GLU A 104 0.83 -1.19 7.39
N PHE A 105 1.57 -1.92 6.56
CA PHE A 105 1.07 -3.08 5.84
C PHE A 105 2.02 -4.25 6.05
N SER A 106 1.47 -5.41 6.36
CA SER A 106 2.24 -6.63 6.54
C SER A 106 1.58 -7.78 5.81
N LEU A 107 2.40 -8.55 5.10
CA LEU A 107 1.96 -9.73 4.37
C LEU A 107 2.78 -10.92 4.85
N THR A 108 2.15 -11.83 5.58
CA THR A 108 2.82 -13.00 6.13
C THR A 108 2.91 -14.15 5.12
N GLN A 109 3.83 -15.08 5.34
CA GLN A 109 3.95 -16.28 4.51
C GLN A 109 2.67 -17.12 4.57
N GLU A 110 2.04 -17.21 5.74
CA GLU A 110 0.79 -17.96 5.93
C GLU A 110 -0.33 -17.42 5.04
N VAL A 111 -0.46 -16.10 4.94
CA VAL A 111 -1.46 -15.47 4.07
C VAL A 111 -1.15 -15.73 2.60
N ILE A 112 0.10 -15.67 2.19
CA ILE A 112 0.52 -15.99 0.82
C ILE A 112 0.18 -17.44 0.49
N ASP A 113 0.52 -18.38 1.37
CA ASP A 113 0.26 -19.80 1.21
C ASP A 113 -1.24 -20.11 1.15
N GLU A 114 -2.04 -19.46 2.01
CA GLU A 114 -3.50 -19.53 1.99
C GLU A 114 -4.08 -19.10 0.63
N ILE A 115 -3.60 -17.97 0.09
CA ILE A 115 -4.07 -17.44 -1.19
C ILE A 115 -3.72 -18.41 -2.32
N ILE A 116 -2.48 -18.91 -2.38
CA ILE A 116 -2.02 -19.85 -3.40
C ILE A 116 -2.88 -21.12 -3.36
N ALA A 117 -3.06 -21.72 -2.19
CA ALA A 117 -3.84 -22.93 -2.03
C ALA A 117 -5.30 -22.74 -2.46
N ASN A 118 -5.93 -21.62 -2.08
CA ASN A 118 -7.31 -21.35 -2.45
C ASN A 118 -7.48 -21.11 -3.96
N VAL A 119 -6.58 -20.38 -4.58
CA VAL A 119 -6.64 -20.11 -6.02
C VAL A 119 -6.38 -21.38 -6.83
N GLU A 120 -5.48 -22.24 -6.38
CA GLU A 120 -5.25 -23.55 -7.02
C GLU A 120 -6.50 -24.45 -6.97
N MET A 121 -7.25 -24.42 -5.85
CA MET A 121 -8.47 -25.23 -5.70
C MET A 121 -9.69 -24.61 -6.39
N ASN A 122 -9.85 -23.30 -6.35
CA ASN A 122 -11.10 -22.62 -6.70
C ASN A 122 -10.97 -21.67 -7.89
N THR A 123 -9.79 -21.58 -8.51
CA THR A 123 -9.46 -20.69 -9.64
C THR A 123 -9.42 -19.21 -9.25
N LYS A 124 -10.22 -18.80 -8.28
CA LYS A 124 -10.27 -17.40 -7.78
C LYS A 124 -10.62 -17.35 -6.31
N MET A 125 -10.28 -16.27 -5.66
CA MET A 125 -10.72 -15.96 -4.30
C MET A 125 -10.79 -14.44 -4.08
N ASP A 126 -11.56 -14.05 -3.09
CA ASP A 126 -11.54 -12.69 -2.54
C ASP A 126 -10.85 -12.73 -1.18
N LYS A 127 -9.98 -11.76 -0.93
CA LYS A 127 -9.29 -11.60 0.37
C LYS A 127 -9.51 -10.19 0.88
N VAL A 128 -9.89 -10.07 2.15
CA VAL A 128 -10.05 -8.79 2.84
C VAL A 128 -8.85 -8.57 3.74
N PHE A 129 -8.23 -7.41 3.61
CA PHE A 129 -7.17 -6.95 4.50
C PHE A 129 -7.68 -5.77 5.33
N LYS A 130 -7.20 -5.69 6.57
CA LYS A 130 -7.49 -4.56 7.48
C LYS A 130 -6.21 -3.75 7.71
N VAL A 131 -6.37 -2.45 7.77
CA VAL A 131 -5.29 -1.48 8.03
C VAL A 131 -5.67 -0.59 9.20
#